data_ea03e0208194b29575de39e93bc3e40c
#
_entry.id   ea03e0208194b29575de39e93bc3e40c
#
_cell.length_a   1.000
_cell.length_b   1.000
_cell.length_c   1.000
_cell.angle_alpha   90.00
_cell.angle_beta   90.00
_cell.angle_gamma   90.00
#
_symmetry.space_group_name_H-M   'P 1'
#
loop_
_entity.id
_entity.type
_entity.pdbx_description
1 polymer ?
#
loop_
_entity_poly.entity_id
_entity_poly.type
_entity_poly.pdbx_seq_one_letter_code
_entity_poly.pdbx_strand_id
1 'polypeptide(L)'
;MYISPVPDPDRPDPLRRMKVYVLAEELVERSWPDMEMVRDNPITAEIVSQMYKSIGSIPSNISEGYSKSSGKDRARSFEYALGSARESVDWYNAVKPVLGQEVVTERLTVLGDIRRLLIAIIPRERGRTIRPVKLRHKRPIPPSRS
;
A
#
# COMPACT_ATOMS: atom_id res chain seq x y z
N MET A 1 20.25 -26.96 -12.03
CA MET A 1 20.24 -25.49 -12.03
C MET A 1 18.80 -25.02 -12.17
N TYR A 2 18.29 -24.33 -11.16
CA TYR A 2 16.95 -23.80 -11.19
C TYR A 2 16.92 -22.60 -12.14
N ILE A 3 16.23 -22.75 -13.25
CA ILE A 3 15.94 -21.62 -14.15
C ILE A 3 14.62 -21.05 -13.69
N SER A 4 14.67 -19.86 -13.12
CA SER A 4 13.46 -19.11 -12.81
C SER A 4 12.65 -18.95 -14.10
N PRO A 5 11.37 -19.33 -14.13
CA PRO A 5 10.56 -19.09 -15.32
C PRO A 5 10.60 -17.60 -15.64
N VAL A 6 10.83 -17.27 -16.91
CA VAL A 6 10.71 -15.89 -17.39
C VAL A 6 9.32 -15.39 -16.98
N PRO A 7 9.22 -14.23 -16.30
CA PRO A 7 7.91 -13.69 -15.96
C PRO A 7 7.06 -13.59 -17.21
N ASP A 8 5.93 -14.27 -17.22
CA ASP A 8 4.95 -14.13 -18.28
C ASP A 8 4.40 -12.71 -18.25
N PRO A 9 4.67 -11.87 -19.25
CA PRO A 9 4.18 -10.51 -19.29
C PRO A 9 2.65 -10.43 -19.33
N ASP A 10 2.00 -11.52 -19.73
CA ASP A 10 0.54 -11.64 -19.77
C ASP A 10 -0.04 -12.10 -18.42
N ARG A 11 0.81 -12.41 -17.45
CA ARG A 11 0.42 -12.71 -16.06
C ARG A 11 0.88 -11.60 -15.13
N PRO A 12 0.10 -10.52 -15.01
CA PRO A 12 0.43 -9.46 -14.07
C PRO A 12 0.41 -10.01 -12.64
N ASP A 13 1.33 -9.51 -11.81
CA ASP A 13 1.36 -9.78 -10.39
C ASP A 13 -0.06 -9.60 -9.79
N PRO A 14 -0.58 -10.59 -9.03
CA PRO A 14 -1.88 -10.47 -8.37
C PRO A 14 -2.06 -9.21 -7.53
N LEU A 15 -0.98 -8.63 -7.00
CA LEU A 15 -0.97 -7.36 -6.31
C LEU A 15 -1.61 -6.24 -7.16
N ARG A 16 -1.34 -6.23 -8.47
CA ARG A 16 -1.86 -5.21 -9.40
C ARG A 16 -3.38 -5.26 -9.56
N ARG A 17 -4.04 -6.32 -9.11
CA ARG A 17 -5.50 -6.46 -9.09
C ARG A 17 -6.13 -6.14 -7.74
N MET A 18 -5.30 -5.94 -6.71
CA MET A 18 -5.77 -5.57 -5.40
C MET A 18 -6.32 -4.14 -5.44
N LYS A 19 -7.61 -3.98 -5.17
CA LYS A 19 -8.30 -2.70 -5.37
C LYS A 19 -7.63 -1.53 -4.65
N VAL A 20 -7.22 -1.73 -3.40
CA VAL A 20 -6.58 -0.66 -2.63
C VAL A 20 -5.22 -0.26 -3.23
N TYR A 21 -4.48 -1.21 -3.77
CA TYR A 21 -3.22 -0.94 -4.46
C TYR A 21 -3.45 -0.15 -5.76
N VAL A 22 -4.44 -0.56 -6.55
CA VAL A 22 -4.81 0.14 -7.79
C VAL A 22 -5.18 1.60 -7.50
N LEU A 23 -6.01 1.84 -6.49
CA LEU A 23 -6.38 3.20 -6.08
C LEU A 23 -5.18 4.02 -5.62
N ALA A 24 -4.27 3.40 -4.89
CA ALA A 24 -3.06 4.07 -4.41
C ALA A 24 -2.11 4.43 -5.55
N GLU A 25 -1.93 3.55 -6.54
CA GLU A 25 -1.13 3.84 -7.74
C GLU A 25 -1.76 4.97 -8.57
N GLU A 26 -3.06 4.93 -8.78
CA GLU A 26 -3.79 6.00 -9.48
C GLU A 26 -3.63 7.34 -8.77
N LEU A 27 -3.66 7.35 -7.45
CA LEU A 27 -3.44 8.56 -6.66
C LEU A 27 -2.03 9.11 -6.88
N VAL A 28 -1.01 8.27 -6.88
CA VAL A 28 0.38 8.69 -7.15
C VAL A 28 0.46 9.33 -8.53
N GLU A 29 -0.12 8.70 -9.54
CA GLU A 29 -0.11 9.21 -10.91
C GLU A 29 -0.82 10.57 -11.02
N ARG A 30 -2.02 10.68 -10.44
CA ARG A 30 -2.79 11.94 -10.43
C ARG A 30 -2.12 13.04 -9.61
N SER A 31 -1.34 12.67 -8.60
CA SER A 31 -0.66 13.65 -7.74
C SER A 31 0.48 14.38 -8.45
N TRP A 32 1.00 13.85 -9.54
CA TRP A 32 2.15 14.46 -10.21
C TRP A 32 1.89 15.91 -10.64
N PRO A 33 0.84 16.23 -11.42
CA PRO A 33 0.55 17.62 -11.74
C PRO A 33 0.21 18.47 -10.50
N ASP A 34 -0.38 17.86 -9.47
CA ASP A 34 -0.63 18.56 -8.19
C ASP A 34 0.71 18.99 -7.56
N MET A 35 1.69 18.10 -7.56
CA MET A 35 3.02 18.39 -7.02
C MET A 35 3.75 19.47 -7.80
N GLU A 36 3.59 19.50 -9.11
CA GLU A 36 4.15 20.58 -9.92
C GLU A 36 3.58 21.95 -9.52
N MET A 37 2.27 22.05 -9.28
CA MET A 37 1.63 23.26 -8.78
C MET A 37 2.11 23.66 -7.39
N VAL A 38 2.23 22.69 -6.49
CA VAL A 38 2.73 22.89 -5.13
C VAL A 38 4.18 23.40 -5.14
N ARG A 39 5.02 22.81 -5.98
CA ARG A 39 6.42 23.21 -6.18
C ARG A 39 6.53 24.64 -6.67
N ASP A 40 5.67 25.03 -7.59
CA ASP A 40 5.75 26.33 -8.27
C ASP A 40 5.23 27.50 -7.42
N ASN A 41 4.58 27.21 -6.28
CA ASN A 41 4.12 28.21 -5.35
C ASN A 41 5.16 28.43 -4.24
N PRO A 42 5.64 29.67 -4.03
CA PRO A 42 6.70 29.94 -3.04
C PRO A 42 6.34 29.55 -1.61
N ILE A 43 5.07 29.55 -1.24
CA ILE A 43 4.62 29.20 0.10
C ILE A 43 4.72 27.69 0.36
N THR A 44 4.45 26.89 -0.68
CA THR A 44 4.35 25.43 -0.57
C THR A 44 5.52 24.67 -1.18
N ALA A 45 6.44 25.36 -1.82
CA ALA A 45 7.57 24.73 -2.54
C ALA A 45 8.40 23.79 -1.65
N GLU A 46 8.62 24.15 -0.38
CA GLU A 46 9.44 23.34 0.54
C GLU A 46 8.78 22.04 0.98
N ILE A 47 7.45 21.94 0.92
CA ILE A 47 6.73 20.75 1.41
C ILE A 47 6.48 19.71 0.32
N VAL A 48 6.77 20.01 -0.94
CA VAL A 48 6.43 19.15 -2.08
C VAL A 48 7.07 17.76 -1.96
N SER A 49 8.32 17.68 -1.56
CA SER A 49 9.00 16.38 -1.42
C SER A 49 8.41 15.52 -0.31
N GLN A 50 8.05 16.12 0.81
CA GLN A 50 7.40 15.41 1.92
C GLN A 50 6.00 14.93 1.55
N MET A 51 5.24 15.76 0.85
CA MET A 51 3.91 15.42 0.37
C MET A 51 3.96 14.27 -0.64
N TYR A 52 4.85 14.35 -1.62
CA TYR A 52 5.02 13.30 -2.62
C TYR A 52 5.49 11.98 -2.00
N LYS A 53 6.40 12.05 -1.05
CA LYS A 53 6.86 10.89 -0.28
C LYS A 53 5.72 10.23 0.50
N SER A 54 4.86 11.03 1.13
CA SER A 54 3.70 10.53 1.86
C SER A 54 2.73 9.78 0.95
N ILE A 55 2.42 10.37 -0.21
CA ILE A 55 1.53 9.77 -1.21
C ILE A 55 2.15 8.48 -1.76
N GLY A 56 3.42 8.47 -2.12
CA GLY A 56 4.13 7.30 -2.65
C GLY A 56 4.31 6.18 -1.63
N SER A 57 4.32 6.51 -0.34
CA SER A 57 4.41 5.53 0.74
C SER A 57 3.15 4.66 0.87
N ILE A 58 2.01 5.11 0.34
CA ILE A 58 0.78 4.32 0.39
C ILE A 58 0.92 3.03 -0.43
N PRO A 59 1.15 3.07 -1.75
CA PRO A 59 1.29 1.85 -2.53
C PRO A 59 2.54 1.05 -2.14
N SER A 60 3.61 1.71 -1.75
CA SER A 60 4.84 1.07 -1.30
C SER A 60 4.61 0.17 -0.08
N ASN A 61 3.89 0.65 0.93
CA ASN A 61 3.56 -0.13 2.12
C ASN A 61 2.52 -1.22 1.85
N ILE A 62 1.59 -0.99 0.93
CA ILE A 62 0.63 -2.03 0.50
C ILE A 62 1.39 -3.17 -0.19
N SER A 63 2.28 -2.84 -1.11
CA SER A 63 3.13 -3.80 -1.81
C SER A 63 3.98 -4.61 -0.83
N GLU A 64 4.62 -3.95 0.10
CA GLU A 64 5.42 -4.59 1.14
C GLU A 64 4.58 -5.54 2.00
N GLY A 65 3.42 -5.08 2.46
CA GLY A 65 2.49 -5.91 3.24
C GLY A 65 2.00 -7.12 2.49
N TYR A 66 1.64 -6.95 1.23
CA TYR A 66 1.24 -8.05 0.36
C TYR A 66 2.33 -9.13 0.24
N SER A 67 3.58 -8.74 0.28
CA SER A 67 4.74 -9.61 0.13
C SER A 67 5.16 -10.32 1.41
N LYS A 68 4.63 -9.92 2.58
CA LYS A 68 4.96 -10.55 3.86
C LYS A 68 4.28 -11.91 4.02
N SER A 69 4.96 -12.84 4.68
CA SER A 69 4.49 -14.21 4.87
C SER A 69 3.58 -14.40 6.09
N SER A 70 3.64 -13.52 7.09
CA SER A 70 2.78 -13.61 8.27
C SER A 70 1.67 -12.56 8.25
N GLY A 71 0.49 -12.93 8.77
CA GLY A 71 -0.64 -12.00 8.87
C GLY A 71 -0.33 -10.80 9.75
N LYS A 72 0.43 -10.99 10.80
CA LYS A 72 0.88 -9.91 11.70
C LYS A 72 1.76 -8.89 10.97
N ASP A 73 2.71 -9.35 10.18
CA ASP A 73 3.60 -8.45 9.42
C ASP A 73 2.87 -7.78 8.27
N ARG A 74 1.94 -8.48 7.61
CA ARG A 74 1.07 -7.91 6.59
C ARG A 74 0.23 -6.78 7.16
N ALA A 75 -0.44 -7.03 8.29
CA ALA A 75 -1.25 -6.04 8.99
C ALA A 75 -0.43 -4.81 9.36
N ARG A 76 0.79 -5.01 9.86
CA ARG A 76 1.68 -3.91 10.23
C ARG A 76 2.03 -3.01 9.06
N SER A 77 2.37 -3.58 7.90
CA SER A 77 2.67 -2.80 6.69
C SER A 77 1.43 -2.06 6.19
N PHE A 78 0.26 -2.67 6.24
CA PHE A 78 -1.00 -2.01 5.90
C PHE A 78 -1.36 -0.89 6.87
N GLU A 79 -1.00 -1.00 8.14
CA GLU A 79 -1.13 0.10 9.10
C GLU A 79 -0.23 1.28 8.75
N TYR A 80 0.98 1.03 8.28
CA TYR A 80 1.86 2.09 7.76
C TYR A 80 1.25 2.77 6.54
N ALA A 81 0.66 1.99 5.62
CA ALA A 81 -0.06 2.56 4.48
C ALA A 81 -1.22 3.44 4.92
N LEU A 82 -1.98 3.01 5.92
CA LEU A 82 -3.09 3.79 6.50
C LEU A 82 -2.58 5.11 7.10
N GLY A 83 -1.48 5.07 7.82
CA GLY A 83 -0.83 6.28 8.36
C GLY A 83 -0.42 7.25 7.26
N SER A 84 0.19 6.73 6.18
CA SER A 84 0.57 7.53 5.02
C SER A 84 -0.64 8.13 4.30
N ALA A 85 -1.75 7.38 4.21
CA ALA A 85 -2.99 7.88 3.62
C ALA A 85 -3.57 9.06 4.43
N ARG A 86 -3.59 8.94 5.76
CA ARG A 86 -4.04 10.01 6.64
C ARG A 86 -3.14 11.24 6.56
N GLU A 87 -1.83 11.04 6.53
CA GLU A 87 -0.88 12.13 6.35
C GLU A 87 -1.09 12.83 5.00
N SER A 88 -1.36 12.08 3.95
CA SER A 88 -1.66 12.64 2.62
C SER A 88 -2.93 13.48 2.61
N VAL A 89 -3.95 13.11 3.39
CA VAL A 89 -5.16 13.95 3.60
C VAL A 89 -4.76 15.29 4.20
N ASP A 90 -3.93 15.29 5.21
CA ASP A 90 -3.48 16.53 5.87
C ASP A 90 -2.69 17.42 4.90
N TRP A 91 -1.83 16.83 4.07
CA TRP A 91 -1.09 17.58 3.04
C TRP A 91 -2.02 18.18 1.99
N TYR A 92 -2.99 17.42 1.47
CA TYR A 92 -3.92 17.96 0.49
C TYR A 92 -4.77 19.08 1.06
N ASN A 93 -5.20 18.98 2.31
CA ASN A 93 -5.89 20.06 2.99
C ASN A 93 -5.01 21.31 3.14
N ALA A 94 -3.72 21.11 3.44
CA ALA A 94 -2.78 22.22 3.63
C ALA A 94 -2.52 23.00 2.32
N VAL A 95 -2.52 22.32 1.16
CA VAL A 95 -2.26 22.93 -0.14
C VAL A 95 -3.52 23.30 -0.93
N LYS A 96 -4.68 23.18 -0.32
CA LYS A 96 -5.96 23.52 -0.94
C LYS A 96 -5.99 24.91 -1.58
N PRO A 97 -5.42 25.96 -1.00
CA PRO A 97 -5.35 27.27 -1.66
C PRO A 97 -4.61 27.26 -3.00
N VAL A 98 -3.67 26.32 -3.19
CA VAL A 98 -2.90 26.18 -4.42
C VAL A 98 -3.65 25.37 -5.46
N LEU A 99 -4.22 24.22 -5.05
CA LEU A 99 -4.84 23.26 -5.96
C LEU A 99 -6.30 23.55 -6.26
N GLY A 100 -6.99 24.23 -5.36
CA GLY A 100 -8.43 24.50 -5.44
C GLY A 100 -9.29 23.39 -4.83
N GLN A 101 -10.50 23.77 -4.46
CA GLN A 101 -11.47 22.90 -3.78
C GLN A 101 -11.81 21.64 -4.58
N GLU A 102 -12.00 21.78 -5.87
CA GLU A 102 -12.44 20.67 -6.73
C GLU A 102 -11.40 19.55 -6.80
N VAL A 103 -10.15 19.89 -7.05
CA VAL A 103 -9.05 18.92 -7.10
C VAL A 103 -8.88 18.25 -5.74
N VAL A 104 -8.84 19.02 -4.67
CA VAL A 104 -8.65 18.49 -3.31
C VAL A 104 -9.80 17.55 -2.95
N THR A 105 -11.04 17.90 -3.23
CA THR A 105 -12.21 17.04 -2.96
C THR A 105 -12.08 15.70 -3.66
N GLU A 106 -11.66 15.69 -4.93
CA GLU A 106 -11.44 14.44 -5.68
C GLU A 106 -10.35 13.57 -5.03
N ARG A 107 -9.22 14.17 -4.67
CA ARG A 107 -8.12 13.42 -4.04
C ARG A 107 -8.51 12.89 -2.66
N LEU A 108 -9.23 13.67 -1.88
CA LEU A 108 -9.73 13.25 -0.56
C LEU A 108 -10.74 12.12 -0.67
N THR A 109 -11.54 12.08 -1.74
CA THR A 109 -12.47 10.97 -2.00
C THR A 109 -11.71 9.68 -2.24
N VAL A 110 -10.67 9.69 -3.07
CA VAL A 110 -9.81 8.53 -3.32
C VAL A 110 -9.11 8.07 -2.03
N LEU A 111 -8.55 9.01 -1.28
CA LEU A 111 -7.90 8.72 0.00
C LEU A 111 -8.89 8.13 1.02
N GLY A 112 -10.13 8.59 1.02
CA GLY A 112 -11.20 8.03 1.85
C GLY A 112 -11.51 6.59 1.49
N ASP A 113 -11.54 6.25 0.21
CA ASP A 113 -11.73 4.87 -0.26
C ASP A 113 -10.55 3.97 0.14
N ILE A 114 -9.33 4.46 -0.04
CA ILE A 114 -8.12 3.75 0.40
C ILE A 114 -8.17 3.46 1.90
N ARG A 115 -8.50 4.47 2.69
CA ARG A 115 -8.63 4.34 4.16
C ARG A 115 -9.66 3.27 4.53
N ARG A 116 -10.85 3.31 3.95
CA ARG A 116 -11.91 2.33 4.24
C ARG A 116 -11.48 0.91 3.91
N LEU A 117 -10.83 0.71 2.77
CA LEU A 117 -10.33 -0.60 2.36
C LEU A 117 -9.25 -1.11 3.30
N LEU A 118 -8.29 -0.26 3.70
CA LEU A 118 -7.23 -0.64 4.64
C LEU A 118 -7.79 -0.99 6.02
N ILE A 119 -8.74 -0.19 6.53
CA ILE A 119 -9.40 -0.46 7.83
C ILE A 119 -10.10 -1.82 7.80
N ALA A 120 -10.70 -2.20 6.67
CA ALA A 120 -11.35 -3.51 6.51
C ALA A 120 -10.34 -4.66 6.41
N ILE A 121 -9.22 -4.44 5.73
CA ILE A 121 -8.21 -5.48 5.46
C ILE A 121 -7.36 -5.79 6.71
N ILE A 122 -6.97 -4.77 7.47
CA ILE A 122 -6.01 -4.89 8.58
C ILE A 122 -6.45 -5.94 9.62
N PRO A 123 -7.67 -5.92 10.16
CA PRO A 123 -8.09 -6.93 11.13
C PRO A 123 -8.12 -8.35 10.55
N ARG A 124 -8.50 -8.49 9.28
CA ARG A 124 -8.53 -9.79 8.59
C ARG A 124 -7.13 -10.39 8.48
N GLU A 125 -6.15 -9.57 8.11
CA GLU A 125 -4.76 -10.03 8.01
C GLU A 125 -4.17 -10.36 9.38
N ARG A 126 -4.48 -9.56 10.39
CA ARG A 126 -3.99 -9.79 11.76
C ARG A 126 -4.53 -11.09 12.35
N GLY A 127 -5.81 -11.41 12.12
CA GLY A 127 -6.43 -12.64 12.57
C GLY A 127 -6.12 -13.85 11.70
N ARG A 128 -5.48 -13.63 10.55
CA ARG A 128 -5.14 -14.67 9.62
C ARG A 128 -3.90 -15.43 10.12
N THR A 129 -4.12 -16.63 10.62
CA THR A 129 -3.03 -17.58 10.75
C THR A 129 -2.68 -18.01 9.33
N ILE A 130 -1.65 -17.42 8.74
CA ILE A 130 -1.06 -18.01 7.55
C ILE A 130 -0.45 -19.32 8.06
N ARG A 131 -1.20 -20.40 7.90
CA ARG A 131 -0.63 -21.69 8.11
C ARG A 131 0.60 -21.77 7.24
N PRO A 132 1.79 -21.95 7.81
CA PRO A 132 2.92 -22.33 7.00
C PRO A 132 2.40 -23.46 6.13
N VAL A 133 2.70 -23.41 4.81
CA VAL A 133 2.47 -24.57 3.95
C VAL A 133 2.82 -25.76 4.82
N LYS A 134 1.83 -26.60 5.13
CA LYS A 134 2.11 -27.81 5.90
C LYS A 134 3.14 -28.57 5.08
N LEU A 135 4.40 -28.28 5.33
CA LEU A 135 5.40 -29.30 5.11
C LEU A 135 4.78 -30.50 5.78
N ARG A 136 4.38 -31.50 4.99
CA ARG A 136 3.87 -32.75 5.55
C ARG A 136 4.78 -33.07 6.72
N HIS A 137 4.29 -32.90 7.93
CA HIS A 137 5.03 -33.37 9.08
C HIS A 137 5.32 -34.83 8.76
N LYS A 138 6.57 -35.12 8.47
CA LYS A 138 7.00 -36.49 8.48
C LYS A 138 6.50 -37.01 9.81
N ARG A 139 5.57 -37.94 9.78
CA ARG A 139 5.09 -38.58 10.99
C ARG A 139 6.35 -38.92 11.81
N PRO A 140 6.39 -38.55 13.10
CA PRO A 140 7.53 -38.95 13.90
C PRO A 140 7.75 -40.43 13.67
N ILE A 141 8.96 -40.76 13.29
CA ILE A 141 9.35 -42.16 13.11
C ILE A 141 9.06 -42.85 14.44
N PRO A 142 8.17 -43.83 14.47
CA PRO A 142 7.91 -44.54 15.74
C PRO A 142 9.23 -45.08 16.23
N PRO A 143 9.48 -45.02 17.57
CA PRO A 143 10.71 -45.59 18.10
C PRO A 143 10.80 -47.06 17.68
N SER A 144 11.98 -47.42 17.15
CA SER A 144 12.26 -48.83 16.79
C SER A 144 11.97 -49.70 17.99
N ARG A 145 11.05 -50.65 17.84
CA ARG A 145 10.87 -51.69 18.85
C ARG A 145 12.16 -52.53 18.87
N SER A 146 12.90 -52.37 19.95
CA SER A 146 14.01 -53.28 20.26
C SER A 146 13.43 -54.66 20.60
#